data_2a56fde12e1ccf8484ec9b72d429ca97
#
_entry.id   2a56fde12e1ccf8484ec9b72d429ca97
#
_cell.length_a   1.000
_cell.length_b   1.000
_cell.length_c   1.000
_cell.angle_alpha   90.00
_cell.angle_beta   90.00
_cell.angle_gamma   90.00
#
_symmetry.space_group_name_H-M   'P 1'
#
loop_
_entity.id
_entity.type
_entity.pdbx_description
1 polymer ?
#
loop_
_entity_poly.entity_id
_entity_poly.type
_entity_poly.pdbx_seq_one_letter_code
_entity_poly.pdbx_strand_id
1 'polypeptide(L)'
;MGGVRWLLLKDLQILRRSPLQAVLLVAYPILIAVLVGFAISRGPEDPRVAFLNEVPENTRINVGGAELPKANVREQICERVECVVVDDRDEARAKVESGDVLAALILPYDLVNKINSLSTLAPGVPEVEVLVNEENAVKAELVDDRITSLLAQANLRIARRIGSEGSRYLGLIVNGGEFHLLGQAIPILGLRASARILEAVTPALPKQQRVALEEVTEFASQARDNLNVAKPLIDRLAQPIEVDKVVVGGESPPLEIFAIAVAATLTLAFVVVLLVAGSLALEREENAFSRLTRGLVSSSGLLGEKVLLGVAVGLVVTLLMLLGMAIFVPLEWSRFGLWLLAILFAGAALGAAGAALGAAAREVRAVSLLAFMATLPIAFLSLVPSGAVSPTVFDLIRYVTAIFPFKPALEAITAALDEAGPGIGGPLLHLAILFAAYAAIARVALRRFATV
;
A
#
# COMPACT_ATOMS: atom_id res chain seq x y z
N MET A 1 -27.50 -46.37 -11.08
CA MET A 1 -27.26 -45.54 -9.88
C MET A 1 -26.52 -46.23 -8.72
N GLY A 2 -26.26 -47.52 -8.75
CA GLY A 2 -25.53 -48.26 -7.70
C GLY A 2 -24.03 -47.97 -7.60
N GLY A 3 -23.34 -47.75 -8.70
CA GLY A 3 -21.87 -47.63 -8.71
C GLY A 3 -21.34 -46.35 -8.01
N VAL A 4 -22.01 -45.21 -8.18
CA VAL A 4 -21.60 -43.93 -7.56
C VAL A 4 -21.72 -43.98 -6.02
N ARG A 5 -22.75 -44.67 -5.51
CA ARG A 5 -22.96 -44.85 -4.07
C ARG A 5 -21.86 -45.68 -3.41
N TRP A 6 -21.39 -46.71 -4.09
CA TRP A 6 -20.28 -47.56 -3.66
C TRP A 6 -18.93 -46.84 -3.72
N LEU A 7 -18.70 -46.02 -4.74
CA LEU A 7 -17.51 -45.17 -4.82
C LEU A 7 -17.44 -44.13 -3.70
N LEU A 8 -18.58 -43.46 -3.40
CA LEU A 8 -18.66 -42.52 -2.27
C LEU A 8 -18.42 -43.20 -0.92
N LEU A 9 -18.98 -44.39 -0.69
CA LEU A 9 -18.74 -45.16 0.55
C LEU A 9 -17.28 -45.60 0.66
N LYS A 10 -16.67 -46.01 -0.41
CA LYS A 10 -15.24 -46.34 -0.48
C LYS A 10 -14.39 -45.15 -0.12
N ASP A 11 -14.66 -43.98 -0.73
CA ASP A 11 -13.86 -42.77 -0.49
C ASP A 11 -14.04 -42.25 0.94
N LEU A 12 -15.25 -42.36 1.49
CA LEU A 12 -15.52 -42.05 2.89
C LEU A 12 -14.79 -42.99 3.87
N GLN A 13 -14.65 -44.29 3.49
CA GLN A 13 -13.87 -45.25 4.25
C GLN A 13 -12.36 -44.97 4.20
N ILE A 14 -11.85 -44.52 3.07
CA ILE A 14 -10.45 -44.11 2.90
C ILE A 14 -10.19 -42.87 3.78
N LEU A 15 -11.06 -41.88 3.73
CA LEU A 15 -10.96 -40.69 4.57
C LEU A 15 -10.96 -41.02 6.07
N ARG A 16 -11.83 -41.96 6.50
CA ARG A 16 -11.87 -42.44 7.89
C ARG A 16 -10.60 -43.20 8.30
N ARG A 17 -9.90 -43.84 7.38
CA ARG A 17 -8.63 -44.55 7.62
C ARG A 17 -7.41 -43.62 7.60
N SER A 18 -7.56 -42.41 7.12
CA SER A 18 -6.52 -41.38 7.13
C SER A 18 -6.92 -40.23 8.07
N PRO A 19 -6.84 -40.41 9.41
CA PRO A 19 -7.33 -39.41 10.34
C PRO A 19 -6.61 -38.07 10.21
N LEU A 20 -5.35 -38.06 9.87
CA LEU A 20 -4.58 -36.84 9.61
C LEU A 20 -5.17 -36.05 8.42
N GLN A 21 -5.54 -36.74 7.34
CA GLN A 21 -6.16 -36.11 6.16
C GLN A 21 -7.55 -35.54 6.48
N ALA A 22 -8.36 -36.27 7.27
CA ALA A 22 -9.68 -35.81 7.68
C ALA A 22 -9.58 -34.59 8.62
N VAL A 23 -8.65 -34.62 9.59
CA VAL A 23 -8.40 -33.47 10.47
C VAL A 23 -7.92 -32.25 9.68
N LEU A 24 -6.99 -32.41 8.76
CA LEU A 24 -6.47 -31.32 7.97
C LEU A 24 -7.54 -30.71 7.03
N LEU A 25 -8.41 -31.56 6.44
CA LEU A 25 -9.50 -31.11 5.57
C LEU A 25 -10.50 -30.19 6.33
N VAL A 26 -10.73 -30.44 7.61
CA VAL A 26 -11.63 -29.65 8.46
C VAL A 26 -10.88 -28.47 9.10
N ALA A 27 -9.67 -28.71 9.61
CA ALA A 27 -8.88 -27.70 10.30
C ALA A 27 -8.46 -26.55 9.36
N TYR A 28 -8.21 -26.83 8.09
CA TYR A 28 -7.76 -25.84 7.12
C TYR A 28 -8.79 -24.73 6.84
N PRO A 29 -10.05 -25.02 6.44
CA PRO A 29 -11.06 -23.97 6.30
C PRO A 29 -11.30 -23.20 7.60
N ILE A 30 -11.25 -23.88 8.75
CA ILE A 30 -11.40 -23.24 10.06
C ILE A 30 -10.22 -22.29 10.32
N LEU A 31 -8.98 -22.73 10.05
CA LEU A 31 -7.79 -21.89 10.22
C LEU A 31 -7.86 -20.65 9.32
N ILE A 32 -8.22 -20.82 8.04
CA ILE A 32 -8.42 -19.70 7.13
C ILE A 32 -9.54 -18.77 7.61
N ALA A 33 -10.69 -19.34 7.98
CA ALA A 33 -11.80 -18.54 8.47
C ALA A 33 -11.43 -17.76 9.75
N VAL A 34 -10.65 -18.36 10.64
CA VAL A 34 -10.13 -17.69 11.85
C VAL A 34 -9.11 -16.60 11.47
N LEU A 35 -8.16 -16.88 10.58
CA LEU A 35 -7.17 -15.90 10.15
C LEU A 35 -7.82 -14.71 9.41
N VAL A 36 -8.71 -15.00 8.47
CA VAL A 36 -9.46 -13.99 7.72
C VAL A 36 -10.42 -13.25 8.65
N GLY A 37 -11.17 -13.98 9.50
CA GLY A 37 -12.05 -13.40 10.50
C GLY A 37 -11.30 -12.52 11.50
N PHE A 38 -10.14 -12.94 11.94
CA PHE A 38 -9.27 -12.15 12.82
C PHE A 38 -8.70 -10.91 12.14
N ALA A 39 -8.32 -11.03 10.86
CA ALA A 39 -7.85 -9.89 10.06
C ALA A 39 -8.98 -8.87 9.80
N ILE A 40 -10.22 -9.35 9.57
CA ILE A 40 -11.39 -8.50 9.31
C ILE A 40 -11.99 -7.96 10.62
N SER A 41 -12.11 -8.78 11.68
CA SER A 41 -12.76 -8.40 12.94
C SER A 41 -11.98 -7.37 13.75
N ARG A 42 -10.69 -7.36 13.57
CA ARG A 42 -9.84 -6.27 14.02
C ARG A 42 -9.70 -5.22 12.95
N GLY A 43 -10.70 -4.92 12.15
CA GLY A 43 -10.70 -3.93 11.07
C GLY A 43 -9.45 -3.04 11.06
N PRO A 44 -9.02 -2.34 10.11
CA PRO A 44 -7.82 -1.52 10.24
C PRO A 44 -8.03 -0.69 11.51
N GLU A 45 -7.32 -1.05 12.61
CA GLU A 45 -7.13 -0.15 13.75
C GLU A 45 -6.78 1.17 13.09
N ASP A 46 -7.43 2.26 13.48
CA ASP A 46 -7.23 3.55 12.86
C ASP A 46 -5.73 3.71 12.61
N PRO A 47 -5.29 3.99 11.37
CA PRO A 47 -3.87 3.91 11.04
C PRO A 47 -3.09 4.82 11.98
N ARG A 48 -2.05 4.30 12.60
CA ARG A 48 -1.20 5.07 13.49
C ARG A 48 -0.39 6.06 12.68
N VAL A 49 -0.57 7.35 12.96
CA VAL A 49 0.08 8.45 12.25
C VAL A 49 0.79 9.33 13.28
N ALA A 50 2.07 9.60 13.09
CA ALA A 50 2.76 10.60 13.88
C ALA A 50 2.23 11.98 13.51
N PHE A 51 1.99 12.81 14.50
CA PHE A 51 1.45 14.16 14.32
C PHE A 51 2.38 15.19 14.94
N LEU A 52 2.97 16.05 14.09
CA LEU A 52 3.79 17.19 14.50
C LEU A 52 3.09 18.49 14.12
N ASN A 53 2.87 19.35 15.11
CA ASN A 53 2.29 20.66 14.89
C ASN A 53 3.32 21.76 15.20
N GLU A 54 3.91 22.33 14.15
CA GLU A 54 4.84 23.47 14.28
C GLU A 54 4.12 24.84 14.28
N VAL A 55 2.79 24.85 14.08
CA VAL A 55 2.00 26.10 14.07
C VAL A 55 1.94 26.69 15.49
N PRO A 56 2.32 27.95 15.68
CA PRO A 56 2.28 28.59 17.00
C PRO A 56 0.86 28.61 17.57
N GLU A 57 0.70 28.32 18.87
CA GLU A 57 -0.60 28.20 19.53
C GLU A 57 -1.45 29.48 19.48
N ASN A 58 -0.82 30.64 19.30
CA ASN A 58 -1.48 31.96 19.27
C ASN A 58 -1.91 32.39 17.86
N THR A 59 -1.69 31.56 16.84
CA THR A 59 -2.00 31.90 15.44
C THR A 59 -3.50 31.75 15.19
N ARG A 60 -4.14 32.83 14.67
CA ARG A 60 -5.56 32.85 14.32
C ARG A 60 -5.75 32.54 12.85
N ILE A 61 -6.63 31.62 12.55
CA ILE A 61 -7.01 31.31 11.15
C ILE A 61 -8.12 32.28 10.75
N ASN A 62 -7.81 33.22 9.86
CA ASN A 62 -8.73 34.22 9.38
C ASN A 62 -8.93 34.08 7.86
N VAL A 63 -10.00 33.44 7.45
CA VAL A 63 -10.32 33.24 6.02
C VAL A 63 -11.51 34.10 5.66
N GLY A 64 -11.27 35.09 4.77
CA GLY A 64 -12.34 35.96 4.27
C GLY A 64 -12.96 36.89 5.33
N GLY A 65 -12.20 37.25 6.40
CA GLY A 65 -12.70 38.12 7.48
C GLY A 65 -13.49 37.41 8.60
N ALA A 66 -13.67 36.11 8.49
CA ALA A 66 -14.25 35.29 9.53
C ALA A 66 -13.15 34.55 10.33
N GLU A 67 -13.06 34.79 11.62
CA GLU A 67 -12.23 33.96 12.51
C GLU A 67 -12.81 32.54 12.51
N LEU A 68 -12.03 31.57 12.00
CA LEU A 68 -12.36 30.18 12.22
C LEU A 68 -12.15 29.89 13.72
N PRO A 69 -13.14 29.30 14.41
CA PRO A 69 -12.90 28.84 15.77
C PRO A 69 -11.65 27.99 15.76
N LYS A 70 -10.85 28.03 16.83
CA LYS A 70 -9.74 27.10 17.08
C LYS A 70 -10.33 25.70 17.15
N ALA A 71 -10.87 25.21 16.01
CA ALA A 71 -11.22 23.82 15.87
C ALA A 71 -9.89 23.10 16.05
N ASN A 72 -9.80 22.25 17.08
CA ASN A 72 -8.67 21.41 17.33
C ASN A 72 -8.39 20.63 16.05
N VAL A 73 -7.54 21.19 15.16
CA VAL A 73 -7.14 20.53 13.90
C VAL A 73 -6.63 19.13 14.23
N ARG A 74 -5.92 19.03 15.35
CA ARG A 74 -5.52 17.76 15.93
C ARG A 74 -6.72 16.84 16.21
N GLU A 75 -7.76 17.33 16.89
CA GLU A 75 -8.92 16.52 17.28
C GLU A 75 -9.67 15.99 16.05
N GLN A 76 -9.82 16.83 15.02
CA GLN A 76 -10.48 16.42 13.77
C GLN A 76 -9.67 15.42 12.94
N ILE A 77 -8.33 15.49 12.95
CA ILE A 77 -7.45 14.53 12.29
C ILE A 77 -7.43 13.24 13.10
N CYS A 78 -7.29 13.35 14.42
CA CYS A 78 -7.17 12.22 15.34
C CYS A 78 -8.49 11.51 15.65
N GLU A 79 -9.64 12.00 15.19
CA GLU A 79 -10.91 11.25 15.19
C GLU A 79 -10.92 10.05 14.23
N ARG A 80 -10.01 10.03 13.25
CA ARG A 80 -9.99 9.03 12.18
C ARG A 80 -8.69 8.26 12.05
N VAL A 81 -7.69 8.64 12.83
CA VAL A 81 -6.37 8.02 12.88
C VAL A 81 -5.89 8.01 14.33
N GLU A 82 -5.17 6.96 14.72
CA GLU A 82 -4.50 6.94 16.02
C GLU A 82 -3.28 7.86 15.95
N CYS A 83 -3.41 9.09 16.50
CA CYS A 83 -2.34 10.06 16.49
C CYS A 83 -1.30 9.76 17.56
N VAL A 84 -0.06 9.60 17.14
CA VAL A 84 1.12 9.58 17.99
C VAL A 84 1.76 10.97 17.94
N VAL A 85 1.60 11.76 19.00
CA VAL A 85 2.19 13.11 19.06
C VAL A 85 3.70 12.98 19.18
N VAL A 86 4.43 13.73 18.36
CA VAL A 86 5.88 13.80 18.34
C VAL A 86 6.31 15.26 18.51
N ASP A 87 7.50 15.46 19.10
CA ASP A 87 7.97 16.79 19.48
C ASP A 87 8.86 17.42 18.40
N ASP A 88 9.48 16.62 17.55
CA ASP A 88 10.37 17.09 16.48
C ASP A 88 10.28 16.25 15.20
N ARG A 89 10.90 16.76 14.12
CA ARG A 89 10.93 16.13 12.81
C ARG A 89 11.78 14.85 12.78
N ASP A 90 12.85 14.80 13.56
CA ASP A 90 13.75 13.65 13.59
C ASP A 90 13.06 12.47 14.29
N GLU A 91 12.30 12.73 15.37
CA GLU A 91 11.45 11.72 16.01
C GLU A 91 10.36 11.23 15.07
N ALA A 92 9.69 12.14 14.35
CA ALA A 92 8.67 11.79 13.35
C ALA A 92 9.27 10.87 12.28
N ARG A 93 10.43 11.21 11.75
CA ARG A 93 11.17 10.43 10.75
C ARG A 93 11.54 9.05 11.29
N ALA A 94 12.15 8.99 12.48
CA ALA A 94 12.57 7.73 13.08
C ALA A 94 11.42 6.75 13.31
N LYS A 95 10.23 7.26 13.73
CA LYS A 95 9.03 6.43 13.90
C LYS A 95 8.45 5.91 12.58
N VAL A 96 8.56 6.69 11.50
CA VAL A 96 8.16 6.25 10.15
C VAL A 96 9.15 5.22 9.61
N GLU A 97 10.46 5.43 9.77
CA GLU A 97 11.50 4.49 9.35
C GLU A 97 11.43 3.16 10.11
N SER A 98 11.19 3.21 11.43
CA SER A 98 11.04 1.98 12.23
C SER A 98 9.75 1.20 11.94
N GLY A 99 8.77 1.83 11.27
CA GLY A 99 7.46 1.24 11.01
C GLY A 99 6.50 1.28 12.20
N ASP A 100 6.83 2.01 13.28
CA ASP A 100 5.94 2.21 14.43
C ASP A 100 4.66 2.97 14.05
N VAL A 101 4.78 3.85 13.05
CA VAL A 101 3.68 4.57 12.43
C VAL A 101 3.69 4.40 10.91
N LEU A 102 2.53 4.53 10.29
CA LEU A 102 2.38 4.41 8.84
C LEU A 102 2.93 5.63 8.10
N ALA A 103 2.69 6.81 8.68
CA ALA A 103 3.11 8.09 8.13
C ALA A 103 3.31 9.10 9.26
N ALA A 104 3.95 10.23 8.95
CA ALA A 104 3.95 11.39 9.83
C ALA A 104 3.34 12.59 9.09
N LEU A 105 2.39 13.25 9.74
CA LEU A 105 1.76 14.47 9.27
C LEU A 105 2.37 15.64 10.01
N ILE A 106 3.03 16.54 9.27
CA ILE A 106 3.68 17.74 9.81
C ILE A 106 2.93 18.96 9.31
N LEU A 107 2.45 19.77 10.25
CA LEU A 107 1.86 21.07 9.95
C LEU A 107 2.95 22.13 10.07
N PRO A 108 3.45 22.72 8.96
CA PRO A 108 4.53 23.69 9.00
C PRO A 108 4.11 24.98 9.71
N TYR A 109 5.08 25.69 10.28
CA TYR A 109 4.87 26.94 11.03
C TYR A 109 4.19 28.05 10.23
N ASP A 110 4.35 28.08 8.92
CA ASP A 110 3.81 29.08 7.99
C ASP A 110 2.45 28.70 7.37
N LEU A 111 1.95 27.49 7.63
CA LEU A 111 0.70 26.97 7.08
C LEU A 111 -0.48 27.93 7.27
N VAL A 112 -0.66 28.44 8.49
CA VAL A 112 -1.78 29.37 8.79
C VAL A 112 -1.62 30.71 8.10
N ASN A 113 -0.39 31.21 7.96
CA ASN A 113 -0.12 32.44 7.22
C ASN A 113 -0.44 32.26 5.72
N LYS A 114 -0.09 31.12 5.14
CA LYS A 114 -0.42 30.76 3.77
C LYS A 114 -1.94 30.60 3.57
N ILE A 115 -2.63 29.94 4.52
CA ILE A 115 -4.11 29.84 4.50
C ILE A 115 -4.76 31.25 4.57
N ASN A 116 -4.29 32.11 5.46
CA ASN A 116 -4.80 33.47 5.59
C ASN A 116 -4.56 34.30 4.33
N SER A 117 -3.47 34.04 3.60
CA SER A 117 -3.14 34.72 2.35
C SER A 117 -4.02 34.31 1.16
N LEU A 118 -4.75 33.20 1.23
CA LEU A 118 -5.65 32.75 0.16
C LEU A 118 -6.73 33.78 -0.21
N SER A 119 -7.07 34.67 0.73
CA SER A 119 -8.01 35.79 0.50
C SER A 119 -7.34 37.07 0.03
N THR A 120 -6.02 37.08 -0.23
CA THR A 120 -5.25 38.24 -0.68
C THR A 120 -5.01 38.22 -2.20
N LEU A 121 -4.50 39.31 -2.75
CA LEU A 121 -4.15 39.41 -4.17
C LEU A 121 -2.93 38.56 -4.58
N ALA A 122 -2.13 38.15 -3.61
CA ALA A 122 -0.96 37.28 -3.83
C ALA A 122 -1.06 36.05 -2.87
N PRO A 123 -1.90 35.06 -3.21
CA PRO A 123 -2.08 33.91 -2.34
C PRO A 123 -0.82 33.03 -2.31
N GLY A 124 -0.36 32.69 -1.12
CA GLY A 124 0.59 31.61 -0.91
C GLY A 124 -0.09 30.26 -1.11
N VAL A 125 0.71 29.22 -1.41
CA VAL A 125 0.21 27.84 -1.48
C VAL A 125 0.37 27.22 -0.08
N PRO A 126 -0.70 26.91 0.65
CA PRO A 126 -0.61 26.15 1.89
C PRO A 126 -0.19 24.72 1.58
N GLU A 127 0.92 24.31 2.16
CA GLU A 127 1.47 22.96 2.00
C GLU A 127 1.45 22.24 3.35
N VAL A 128 1.12 20.96 3.33
CA VAL A 128 1.21 20.08 4.49
C VAL A 128 2.21 19.00 4.13
N GLU A 129 3.23 18.83 4.99
CA GLU A 129 4.27 17.85 4.74
C GLU A 129 3.84 16.49 5.29
N VAL A 130 4.02 15.44 4.49
CA VAL A 130 3.71 14.06 4.88
C VAL A 130 4.93 13.19 4.65
N LEU A 131 5.50 12.66 5.74
CA LEU A 131 6.56 11.68 5.69
C LEU A 131 5.94 10.28 5.54
N VAL A 132 6.36 9.53 4.54
CA VAL A 132 5.88 8.18 4.26
C VAL A 132 7.07 7.24 4.09
N ASN A 133 6.98 6.05 4.70
CA ASN A 133 7.94 4.98 4.41
C ASN A 133 7.37 4.11 3.29
N GLU A 134 8.02 4.12 2.14
CA GLU A 134 7.59 3.39 0.96
C GLU A 134 8.30 2.03 0.79
N GLU A 135 8.97 1.49 1.80
CA GLU A 135 9.56 0.15 1.71
C GLU A 135 8.58 -0.97 1.32
N ASN A 136 7.29 -0.75 1.56
CA ASN A 136 6.23 -1.70 1.24
C ASN A 136 5.17 -1.02 0.35
N ALA A 137 5.03 -1.48 -0.90
CA ALA A 137 4.11 -0.91 -1.88
C ALA A 137 2.64 -0.89 -1.42
N VAL A 138 2.19 -1.90 -0.66
CA VAL A 138 0.82 -1.94 -0.11
C VAL A 138 0.63 -0.87 0.96
N LYS A 139 1.66 -0.63 1.77
CA LYS A 139 1.65 0.43 2.80
C LYS A 139 1.62 1.81 2.15
N ALA A 140 2.45 2.03 1.15
CA ALA A 140 2.52 3.30 0.42
C ALA A 140 1.16 3.67 -0.20
N GLU A 141 0.52 2.73 -0.88
CA GLU A 141 -0.79 2.91 -1.50
C GLU A 141 -1.88 3.22 -0.46
N LEU A 142 -1.89 2.48 0.66
CA LEU A 142 -2.88 2.65 1.73
C LEU A 142 -2.77 4.02 2.41
N VAL A 143 -1.53 4.52 2.57
CA VAL A 143 -1.27 5.86 3.11
C VAL A 143 -1.70 6.93 2.11
N ASP A 144 -1.36 6.76 0.83
CA ASP A 144 -1.68 7.70 -0.24
C ASP A 144 -3.20 7.90 -0.38
N ASP A 145 -3.96 6.80 -0.42
CA ASP A 145 -5.42 6.82 -0.45
C ASP A 145 -6.02 7.55 0.76
N ARG A 146 -5.49 7.30 1.97
CA ARG A 146 -5.98 7.94 3.19
C ARG A 146 -5.66 9.42 3.23
N ILE A 147 -4.44 9.80 2.90
CA ILE A 147 -4.02 11.21 2.84
C ILE A 147 -4.84 11.96 1.80
N THR A 148 -4.95 11.42 0.59
CA THR A 148 -5.75 12.02 -0.48
C THR A 148 -7.20 12.21 -0.07
N SER A 149 -7.80 11.22 0.59
CA SER A 149 -9.17 11.31 1.11
C SER A 149 -9.33 12.38 2.20
N LEU A 150 -8.41 12.45 3.17
CA LEU A 150 -8.46 13.45 4.26
C LEU A 150 -8.29 14.86 3.72
N LEU A 151 -7.37 15.05 2.78
CA LEU A 151 -7.10 16.34 2.16
C LEU A 151 -8.24 16.79 1.25
N ALA A 152 -8.83 15.88 0.47
CA ALA A 152 -9.99 16.20 -0.34
C ALA A 152 -11.14 16.73 0.54
N GLN A 153 -11.34 16.15 1.72
CA GLN A 153 -12.35 16.63 2.67
C GLN A 153 -11.98 17.98 3.30
N ALA A 154 -10.71 18.18 3.67
CA ALA A 154 -10.24 19.46 4.18
C ALA A 154 -10.35 20.55 3.11
N ASN A 155 -9.88 20.28 1.90
CA ASN A 155 -9.96 21.17 0.77
C ASN A 155 -11.41 21.53 0.42
N LEU A 156 -12.32 20.55 0.43
CA LEU A 156 -13.74 20.80 0.17
C LEU A 156 -14.38 21.72 1.22
N ARG A 157 -14.01 21.59 2.51
CA ARG A 157 -14.50 22.45 3.58
C ARG A 157 -14.00 23.88 3.42
N ILE A 158 -12.71 24.04 3.13
CA ILE A 158 -12.09 25.36 2.90
C ILE A 158 -12.65 25.99 1.63
N ALA A 159 -12.70 25.24 0.52
CA ALA A 159 -13.25 25.72 -0.76
C ALA A 159 -14.70 26.17 -0.63
N ARG A 160 -15.56 25.43 0.08
CA ARG A 160 -16.96 25.87 0.33
C ARG A 160 -17.01 27.18 1.08
N ARG A 161 -16.13 27.38 2.07
CA ARG A 161 -16.10 28.59 2.88
C ARG A 161 -15.57 29.79 2.07
N ILE A 162 -14.46 29.63 1.37
CA ILE A 162 -13.91 30.65 0.48
C ILE A 162 -14.88 30.96 -0.67
N GLY A 163 -15.49 29.92 -1.26
CA GLY A 163 -16.48 30.05 -2.34
C GLY A 163 -17.72 30.81 -1.92
N SER A 164 -18.21 30.63 -0.67
CA SER A 164 -19.36 31.38 -0.15
C SER A 164 -19.02 32.87 0.03
N GLU A 165 -17.84 33.19 0.54
CA GLU A 165 -17.39 34.60 0.65
C GLU A 165 -17.06 35.19 -0.71
N GLY A 166 -16.38 34.45 -1.58
CA GLY A 166 -16.09 34.88 -2.96
C GLY A 166 -17.36 35.19 -3.76
N SER A 167 -18.39 34.36 -3.66
CA SER A 167 -19.69 34.60 -4.32
C SER A 167 -20.41 35.82 -3.75
N ARG A 168 -20.24 36.11 -2.45
CA ARG A 168 -20.77 37.34 -1.84
C ARG A 168 -20.10 38.58 -2.38
N TYR A 169 -18.76 38.61 -2.51
CA TYR A 169 -18.03 39.74 -3.11
C TYR A 169 -18.35 39.90 -4.60
N LEU A 170 -18.42 38.80 -5.35
CA LEU A 170 -18.85 38.83 -6.75
C LEU A 170 -20.31 39.34 -6.87
N GLY A 171 -21.17 38.95 -5.96
CA GLY A 171 -22.53 39.45 -5.86
C GLY A 171 -22.59 40.97 -5.64
N LEU A 172 -21.74 41.50 -4.76
CA LEU A 172 -21.62 42.94 -4.53
C LEU A 172 -21.09 43.71 -5.77
N ILE A 173 -20.10 43.17 -6.46
CA ILE A 173 -19.56 43.76 -7.68
C ILE A 173 -20.59 43.77 -8.79
N VAL A 174 -21.33 42.67 -8.99
CA VAL A 174 -22.29 42.54 -10.10
C VAL A 174 -23.61 43.26 -9.79
N ASN A 175 -24.15 43.08 -8.60
CA ASN A 175 -25.49 43.56 -8.25
C ASN A 175 -25.48 44.87 -7.46
N GLY A 176 -24.34 45.24 -6.84
CA GLY A 176 -24.26 46.31 -5.89
C GLY A 176 -24.71 45.91 -4.48
N GLY A 177 -24.52 46.77 -3.53
CA GLY A 177 -24.89 46.57 -2.14
C GLY A 177 -24.06 47.40 -1.16
N GLU A 178 -24.10 47.10 0.12
CA GLU A 178 -23.28 47.76 1.14
C GLU A 178 -22.02 46.95 1.41
N PHE A 179 -20.87 47.60 1.22
CA PHE A 179 -19.56 47.03 1.55
C PHE A 179 -19.13 47.64 2.92
N HIS A 180 -18.90 46.76 3.90
CA HIS A 180 -18.48 47.18 5.23
C HIS A 180 -16.95 47.19 5.33
N LEU A 181 -16.33 48.34 5.39
CA LEU A 181 -14.89 48.50 5.58
C LEU A 181 -14.65 49.32 6.85
N LEU A 182 -13.88 48.79 7.82
CA LEU A 182 -13.50 49.45 9.08
C LEU A 182 -14.72 49.96 9.88
N GLY A 183 -15.84 49.23 9.85
CA GLY A 183 -17.06 49.62 10.57
C GLY A 183 -17.94 50.63 9.84
N GLN A 184 -17.58 51.09 8.63
CA GLN A 184 -18.39 51.98 7.82
C GLN A 184 -19.02 51.20 6.67
N ALA A 185 -20.32 51.43 6.45
CA ALA A 185 -21.04 50.89 5.29
C ALA A 185 -20.84 51.83 4.09
N ILE A 186 -20.15 51.33 3.04
CA ILE A 186 -19.91 52.05 1.81
C ILE A 186 -20.88 51.48 0.78
N PRO A 187 -21.81 52.27 0.21
CA PRO A 187 -22.68 51.80 -0.86
C PRO A 187 -21.89 51.62 -2.16
N ILE A 188 -21.91 50.41 -2.73
CA ILE A 188 -21.29 50.09 -4.03
C ILE A 188 -22.39 50.00 -5.06
N LEU A 189 -22.23 50.79 -6.15
CA LEU A 189 -23.09 50.69 -7.32
C LEU A 189 -22.58 49.48 -8.17
N GLY A 190 -23.37 48.39 -8.22
CA GLY A 190 -22.94 47.20 -8.97
C GLY A 190 -22.92 47.43 -10.50
N LEU A 191 -22.13 46.65 -11.20
CA LEU A 191 -21.97 46.71 -12.67
C LEU A 191 -23.31 46.70 -13.42
N ARG A 192 -24.30 45.93 -12.92
CA ARG A 192 -25.65 45.85 -13.49
C ARG A 192 -26.44 47.16 -13.36
N ALA A 193 -26.29 47.88 -12.27
CA ALA A 193 -26.91 49.17 -12.06
C ALA A 193 -26.18 50.26 -12.86
N SER A 194 -24.84 50.21 -12.83
CA SER A 194 -24.01 51.12 -13.65
C SER A 194 -24.30 51.02 -15.14
N ALA A 195 -24.40 49.80 -15.69
CA ALA A 195 -24.76 49.57 -17.09
C ALA A 195 -26.13 50.17 -17.45
N ARG A 196 -27.14 49.94 -16.59
CA ARG A 196 -28.49 50.52 -16.81
C ARG A 196 -28.51 52.07 -16.80
N ILE A 197 -27.76 52.68 -15.91
CA ILE A 197 -27.65 54.16 -15.83
C ILE A 197 -26.95 54.67 -17.07
N LEU A 198 -25.87 54.03 -17.53
CA LEU A 198 -25.14 54.39 -18.72
C LEU A 198 -26.01 54.25 -19.97
N GLU A 199 -26.74 53.15 -20.13
CA GLU A 199 -27.69 52.94 -21.23
C GLU A 199 -28.81 53.99 -21.25
N ALA A 200 -29.31 54.42 -20.11
CA ALA A 200 -30.35 55.44 -20.00
C ALA A 200 -29.85 56.85 -20.30
N VAL A 201 -28.60 57.18 -20.00
CA VAL A 201 -28.03 58.52 -20.16
C VAL A 201 -27.39 58.71 -21.56
N THR A 202 -26.83 57.64 -22.14
CA THR A 202 -26.13 57.69 -23.44
C THR A 202 -26.92 58.33 -24.59
N PRO A 203 -28.26 58.10 -24.76
CA PRO A 203 -29.04 58.73 -25.83
C PRO A 203 -29.21 60.26 -25.69
N ALA A 204 -29.13 60.76 -24.47
CA ALA A 204 -29.32 62.20 -24.16
C ALA A 204 -28.06 63.04 -24.37
N LEU A 205 -26.89 62.45 -24.65
CA LEU A 205 -25.61 63.14 -24.74
C LEU A 205 -25.23 63.56 -26.19
N PRO A 206 -24.42 64.64 -26.32
CA PRO A 206 -23.84 65.05 -27.61
C PRO A 206 -22.99 63.95 -28.25
N LYS A 207 -22.94 63.86 -29.60
CA LYS A 207 -22.30 62.78 -30.34
C LYS A 207 -20.86 62.46 -29.90
N GLN A 208 -20.03 63.46 -29.57
CA GLN A 208 -18.64 63.23 -29.13
C GLN A 208 -18.52 62.53 -27.76
N GLN A 209 -19.47 62.81 -26.87
CA GLN A 209 -19.48 62.19 -25.51
C GLN A 209 -20.14 60.81 -25.51
N ARG A 210 -21.01 60.55 -26.52
CA ARG A 210 -21.67 59.28 -26.70
C ARG A 210 -20.71 58.13 -27.02
N VAL A 211 -19.72 58.40 -27.93
CA VAL A 211 -18.73 57.37 -28.29
C VAL A 211 -17.89 56.92 -27.12
N ALA A 212 -17.42 57.85 -26.28
CA ALA A 212 -16.65 57.51 -25.07
C ALA A 212 -17.48 56.74 -24.06
N LEU A 213 -18.78 57.01 -23.96
CA LEU A 213 -19.68 56.31 -23.02
C LEU A 213 -20.09 54.91 -23.51
N GLU A 214 -20.20 54.74 -24.85
CA GLU A 214 -20.43 53.46 -25.50
C GLU A 214 -19.26 52.50 -25.22
N GLU A 215 -17.98 52.99 -25.33
CA GLU A 215 -16.79 52.18 -24.98
C GLU A 215 -16.81 51.74 -23.51
N VAL A 216 -17.20 52.61 -22.57
CA VAL A 216 -17.33 52.23 -21.12
C VAL A 216 -18.47 51.27 -20.89
N THR A 217 -19.57 51.40 -21.61
CA THR A 217 -20.73 50.47 -21.52
C THR A 217 -20.38 49.12 -22.09
N GLU A 218 -19.65 49.09 -23.21
CA GLU A 218 -19.14 47.86 -23.80
C GLU A 218 -18.12 47.16 -22.87
N PHE A 219 -17.18 47.92 -22.29
CA PHE A 219 -16.27 47.38 -21.26
C PHE A 219 -17.03 46.81 -20.07
N ALA A 220 -18.04 47.50 -19.54
CA ALA A 220 -18.84 47.04 -18.42
C ALA A 220 -19.65 45.75 -18.74
N SER A 221 -20.13 45.65 -20.00
CA SER A 221 -20.84 44.46 -20.48
C SER A 221 -19.89 43.29 -20.69
N GLN A 222 -18.73 43.52 -21.29
CA GLN A 222 -17.68 42.52 -21.47
C GLN A 222 -17.12 42.05 -20.15
N ALA A 223 -16.92 42.92 -19.15
CA ALA A 223 -16.49 42.57 -17.80
C ALA A 223 -17.54 41.71 -17.08
N ARG A 224 -18.83 41.96 -17.33
CA ARG A 224 -19.92 41.13 -16.78
C ARG A 224 -19.94 39.72 -17.40
N ASP A 225 -19.76 39.65 -18.73
CA ASP A 225 -19.91 38.42 -19.50
C ASP A 225 -18.61 37.57 -19.51
N ASN A 226 -17.45 38.20 -19.32
CA ASN A 226 -16.15 37.55 -19.26
C ASN A 226 -15.69 37.28 -17.82
N LEU A 227 -16.47 36.52 -17.04
CA LEU A 227 -16.03 35.93 -15.78
C LEU A 227 -14.89 34.90 -15.95
N ASN A 228 -14.42 34.69 -17.19
CA ASN A 228 -13.27 33.79 -17.48
C ASN A 228 -11.95 34.22 -16.82
N VAL A 229 -11.81 35.48 -16.41
CA VAL A 229 -10.68 35.94 -15.58
C VAL A 229 -10.70 35.33 -14.17
N ALA A 230 -11.87 34.86 -13.69
CA ALA A 230 -12.00 34.21 -12.39
C ALA A 230 -11.68 32.70 -12.43
N LYS A 231 -11.58 32.11 -13.63
CA LYS A 231 -11.35 30.65 -13.76
C LYS A 231 -10.03 30.17 -13.10
N PRO A 232 -8.88 30.82 -13.27
CA PRO A 232 -7.66 30.44 -12.55
C PRO A 232 -7.74 30.62 -11.04
N LEU A 233 -8.54 31.58 -10.58
CA LEU A 233 -8.81 31.77 -9.15
C LEU A 233 -9.75 30.68 -8.61
N ILE A 234 -10.77 30.30 -9.38
CA ILE A 234 -11.69 29.22 -9.02
C ILE A 234 -10.98 27.87 -8.99
N ASP A 235 -10.09 27.60 -9.93
CA ASP A 235 -9.31 26.35 -10.00
C ASP A 235 -8.36 26.23 -8.78
N ARG A 236 -7.72 27.32 -8.35
CA ARG A 236 -6.92 27.35 -7.12
C ARG A 236 -7.75 27.26 -5.84
N LEU A 237 -8.99 27.70 -5.88
CA LEU A 237 -9.93 27.58 -4.75
C LEU A 237 -10.48 26.16 -4.60
N ALA A 238 -10.38 25.34 -5.65
CA ALA A 238 -10.86 23.94 -5.61
C ALA A 238 -9.91 23.02 -4.81
N GLN A 239 -8.60 23.31 -4.80
CA GLN A 239 -7.58 22.57 -4.04
C GLN A 239 -6.63 23.55 -3.32
N PRO A 240 -7.10 24.20 -2.24
CA PRO A 240 -6.33 25.24 -1.55
C PRO A 240 -5.13 24.72 -0.76
N ILE A 241 -5.09 23.45 -0.37
CA ILE A 241 -3.98 22.83 0.37
C ILE A 241 -3.33 21.78 -0.53
N GLU A 242 -2.03 21.90 -0.73
CA GLU A 242 -1.19 20.92 -1.39
C GLU A 242 -0.47 20.04 -0.36
N VAL A 243 -0.08 18.85 -0.78
CA VAL A 243 0.71 17.91 0.01
C VAL A 243 2.11 17.88 -0.53
N ASP A 244 3.05 18.16 0.34
CA ASP A 244 4.45 17.86 0.10
C ASP A 244 4.74 16.45 0.67
N LYS A 245 4.83 15.47 -0.21
CA LYS A 245 5.09 14.07 0.14
C LYS A 245 6.60 13.85 0.17
N VAL A 246 7.14 13.66 1.35
CA VAL A 246 8.55 13.31 1.56
C VAL A 246 8.66 11.83 1.85
N VAL A 247 9.30 11.10 0.95
CA VAL A 247 9.59 9.68 1.14
C VAL A 247 10.76 9.53 2.11
N VAL A 248 10.51 8.84 3.20
CA VAL A 248 11.50 8.53 4.24
C VAL A 248 11.69 7.02 4.25
N GLY A 249 12.90 6.56 3.98
CA GLY A 249 13.17 5.13 3.77
C GLY A 249 13.33 4.81 2.27
N GLY A 250 13.46 3.55 1.94
CA GLY A 250 13.64 3.12 0.55
C GLY A 250 12.43 3.45 -0.33
N GLU A 251 12.68 3.76 -1.59
CA GLU A 251 11.62 3.82 -2.58
C GLU A 251 10.97 2.44 -2.70
N SER A 252 9.65 2.36 -2.72
CA SER A 252 8.97 1.11 -3.00
C SER A 252 8.87 0.87 -4.51
N PRO A 253 8.99 -0.40 -4.93
CA PRO A 253 8.71 -0.74 -6.30
C PRO A 253 7.23 -0.42 -6.62
N PRO A 254 6.91 -0.07 -7.87
CA PRO A 254 5.53 0.10 -8.31
C PRO A 254 4.66 -1.09 -7.90
N LEU A 255 3.39 -0.83 -7.53
CA LEU A 255 2.47 -1.87 -7.08
C LEU A 255 2.37 -3.04 -8.08
N GLU A 256 2.45 -2.74 -9.37
CA GLU A 256 2.46 -3.73 -10.44
C GLU A 256 3.64 -4.70 -10.33
N ILE A 257 4.85 -4.17 -10.12
CA ILE A 257 6.08 -4.97 -9.94
C ILE A 257 6.00 -5.79 -8.65
N PHE A 258 5.49 -5.19 -7.57
CA PHE A 258 5.28 -5.91 -6.32
C PHE A 258 4.29 -7.06 -6.49
N ALA A 259 3.16 -6.84 -7.18
CA ALA A 259 2.18 -7.88 -7.47
C ALA A 259 2.78 -9.04 -8.30
N ILE A 260 3.63 -8.72 -9.28
CA ILE A 260 4.36 -9.72 -10.07
C ILE A 260 5.33 -10.51 -9.17
N ALA A 261 6.06 -9.83 -8.29
CA ALA A 261 6.98 -10.48 -7.34
C ALA A 261 6.24 -11.43 -6.39
N VAL A 262 5.08 -11.02 -5.87
CA VAL A 262 4.20 -11.87 -5.04
C VAL A 262 3.74 -13.10 -5.82
N ALA A 263 3.24 -12.92 -7.04
CA ALA A 263 2.78 -14.02 -7.89
C ALA A 263 3.92 -14.98 -8.24
N ALA A 264 5.12 -14.46 -8.55
CA ALA A 264 6.32 -15.27 -8.84
C ALA A 264 6.76 -16.07 -7.61
N THR A 265 6.78 -15.43 -6.44
CA THR A 265 7.17 -16.07 -5.18
C THR A 265 6.17 -17.15 -4.77
N LEU A 266 4.86 -16.88 -4.89
CA LEU A 266 3.80 -17.87 -4.64
C LEU A 266 3.94 -19.08 -5.56
N THR A 267 4.09 -18.83 -6.87
CA THR A 267 4.28 -19.89 -7.88
C THR A 267 5.50 -20.73 -7.55
N LEU A 268 6.64 -20.08 -7.28
CA LEU A 268 7.87 -20.77 -6.92
C LEU A 268 7.71 -21.59 -5.63
N ALA A 269 7.09 -21.02 -4.59
CA ALA A 269 6.89 -21.70 -3.32
C ALA A 269 6.00 -22.94 -3.47
N PHE A 270 4.86 -22.81 -4.15
CA PHE A 270 3.96 -23.96 -4.35
C PHE A 270 4.61 -25.04 -5.21
N VAL A 271 5.18 -24.68 -6.35
CA VAL A 271 5.79 -25.64 -7.26
C VAL A 271 6.94 -26.39 -6.58
N VAL A 272 7.86 -25.66 -5.97
CA VAL A 272 9.07 -26.27 -5.40
C VAL A 272 8.76 -27.05 -4.12
N VAL A 273 8.00 -26.46 -3.19
CA VAL A 273 7.72 -27.15 -1.91
C VAL A 273 6.88 -28.40 -2.13
N LEU A 274 5.82 -28.33 -2.95
CA LEU A 274 4.97 -29.48 -3.22
C LEU A 274 5.70 -30.58 -4.00
N LEU A 275 6.50 -30.20 -5.02
CA LEU A 275 7.24 -31.15 -5.81
C LEU A 275 8.28 -31.91 -4.97
N VAL A 276 9.08 -31.18 -4.20
CA VAL A 276 10.15 -31.78 -3.38
C VAL A 276 9.57 -32.59 -2.24
N ALA A 277 8.59 -32.05 -1.51
CA ALA A 277 7.94 -32.74 -0.42
C ALA A 277 7.21 -34.01 -0.89
N GLY A 278 6.45 -33.89 -1.98
CA GLY A 278 5.70 -35.01 -2.57
C GLY A 278 6.62 -36.11 -3.13
N SER A 279 7.68 -35.73 -3.88
CA SER A 279 8.61 -36.71 -4.45
C SER A 279 9.37 -37.49 -3.35
N LEU A 280 9.77 -36.84 -2.26
CA LEU A 280 10.45 -37.51 -1.16
C LEU A 280 9.51 -38.43 -0.37
N ALA A 281 8.26 -38.02 -0.17
CA ALA A 281 7.25 -38.85 0.47
C ALA A 281 6.88 -40.08 -0.40
N LEU A 282 6.80 -39.92 -1.72
CA LEU A 282 6.52 -41.01 -2.66
C LEU A 282 7.60 -42.09 -2.58
N GLU A 283 8.88 -41.75 -2.55
CA GLU A 283 9.97 -42.72 -2.40
C GLU A 283 9.90 -43.50 -1.07
N ARG A 284 9.35 -42.86 -0.02
CA ARG A 284 9.13 -43.53 1.25
C ARG A 284 7.91 -44.45 1.23
N GLU A 285 6.80 -44.02 0.64
CA GLU A 285 5.56 -44.79 0.49
C GLU A 285 5.82 -46.08 -0.33
N GLU A 286 6.63 -45.98 -1.36
CA GLU A 286 7.02 -47.11 -2.24
C GLU A 286 8.18 -47.94 -1.66
N ASN A 287 8.71 -47.66 -0.49
CA ASN A 287 9.90 -48.28 0.08
C ASN A 287 11.15 -48.22 -0.83
N ALA A 288 11.14 -47.29 -1.81
CA ALA A 288 12.25 -47.08 -2.73
C ALA A 288 13.46 -46.47 -1.98
N PHE A 289 13.23 -45.62 -1.00
CA PHE A 289 14.26 -44.98 -0.19
C PHE A 289 15.25 -45.97 0.43
N SER A 290 14.77 -47.04 1.06
CA SER A 290 15.62 -48.06 1.70
C SER A 290 16.45 -48.87 0.68
N ARG A 291 15.93 -49.08 -0.54
CA ARG A 291 16.65 -49.74 -1.62
C ARG A 291 17.74 -48.87 -2.23
N LEU A 292 17.45 -47.58 -2.45
CA LEU A 292 18.38 -46.59 -3.00
C LEU A 292 19.56 -46.33 -2.05
N THR A 293 19.30 -46.24 -0.75
CA THR A 293 20.33 -45.96 0.25
C THR A 293 21.20 -47.16 0.59
N ARG A 294 20.76 -48.39 0.35
CA ARG A 294 21.55 -49.61 0.59
C ARG A 294 22.56 -49.92 -0.56
N GLY A 295 22.33 -49.36 -1.74
CA GLY A 295 23.11 -49.80 -2.89
C GLY A 295 23.96 -48.78 -3.62
N LEU A 296 23.55 -47.55 -3.78
CA LEU A 296 24.16 -46.68 -4.80
C LEU A 296 24.24 -45.19 -4.44
N VAL A 297 23.38 -44.65 -3.54
CA VAL A 297 23.30 -43.20 -3.32
C VAL A 297 23.29 -42.86 -1.82
N SER A 298 24.09 -41.87 -1.42
CA SER A 298 24.02 -41.38 -0.06
C SER A 298 22.70 -40.63 0.20
N SER A 299 22.18 -40.67 1.43
CA SER A 299 20.95 -39.93 1.83
C SER A 299 21.04 -38.43 1.51
N SER A 300 22.25 -37.84 1.58
CA SER A 300 22.49 -36.45 1.21
C SER A 300 22.46 -36.24 -0.31
N GLY A 301 22.90 -37.23 -1.09
CA GLY A 301 22.84 -37.18 -2.55
C GLY A 301 21.39 -37.22 -3.08
N LEU A 302 20.57 -38.06 -2.45
CA LEU A 302 19.13 -38.14 -2.77
C LEU A 302 18.40 -36.83 -2.42
N LEU A 303 18.70 -36.24 -1.25
CA LEU A 303 18.17 -34.92 -0.87
C LEU A 303 18.58 -33.84 -1.89
N GLY A 304 19.87 -33.81 -2.24
CA GLY A 304 20.40 -32.83 -3.21
C GLY A 304 19.73 -32.97 -4.59
N GLU A 305 19.51 -34.22 -5.06
CA GLU A 305 18.82 -34.49 -6.32
C GLU A 305 17.38 -33.96 -6.30
N LYS A 306 16.61 -34.20 -5.22
CA LYS A 306 15.22 -33.72 -5.14
C LYS A 306 15.13 -32.20 -5.05
N VAL A 307 16.00 -31.58 -4.26
CA VAL A 307 16.07 -30.10 -4.21
C VAL A 307 16.46 -29.53 -5.56
N LEU A 308 17.46 -30.11 -6.24
CA LEU A 308 17.90 -29.66 -7.57
C LEU A 308 16.77 -29.79 -8.60
N LEU A 309 16.03 -30.90 -8.60
CA LEU A 309 14.85 -31.08 -9.44
C LEU A 309 13.80 -30.02 -9.17
N GLY A 310 13.48 -29.76 -7.91
CA GLY A 310 12.54 -28.72 -7.49
C GLY A 310 12.98 -27.34 -7.97
N VAL A 311 14.25 -26.97 -7.78
CA VAL A 311 14.82 -25.71 -8.25
C VAL A 311 14.75 -25.59 -9.78
N ALA A 312 15.09 -26.63 -10.51
CA ALA A 312 15.06 -26.60 -11.98
C ALA A 312 13.63 -26.40 -12.52
N VAL A 313 12.66 -27.15 -11.99
CA VAL A 313 11.25 -27.02 -12.40
C VAL A 313 10.70 -25.65 -11.95
N GLY A 314 10.97 -25.23 -10.71
CA GLY A 314 10.55 -23.94 -10.19
C GLY A 314 11.11 -22.77 -11.00
N LEU A 315 12.40 -22.83 -11.38
CA LEU A 315 13.04 -21.86 -12.24
C LEU A 315 12.32 -21.73 -13.59
N VAL A 316 12.09 -22.87 -14.26
CA VAL A 316 11.42 -22.87 -15.58
C VAL A 316 10.01 -22.29 -15.48
N VAL A 317 9.21 -22.74 -14.51
CA VAL A 317 7.82 -22.29 -14.34
C VAL A 317 7.76 -20.81 -13.98
N THR A 318 8.63 -20.35 -13.06
CA THR A 318 8.66 -18.94 -12.65
C THR A 318 9.13 -18.03 -13.79
N LEU A 319 10.14 -18.46 -14.56
CA LEU A 319 10.58 -17.69 -15.73
C LEU A 319 9.51 -17.63 -16.82
N LEU A 320 8.81 -18.73 -17.10
CA LEU A 320 7.68 -18.72 -18.05
C LEU A 320 6.58 -17.76 -17.59
N MET A 321 6.30 -17.73 -16.29
CA MET A 321 5.34 -16.78 -15.73
C MET A 321 5.81 -15.33 -15.89
N LEU A 322 7.07 -15.02 -15.54
CA LEU A 322 7.63 -13.67 -15.71
C LEU A 322 7.65 -13.24 -17.19
N LEU A 323 8.01 -14.15 -18.11
CA LEU A 323 7.94 -13.91 -19.56
C LEU A 323 6.52 -13.60 -20.02
N GLY A 324 5.52 -14.32 -19.49
CA GLY A 324 4.12 -14.05 -19.79
C GLY A 324 3.67 -12.69 -19.26
N MET A 325 4.10 -12.31 -18.04
CA MET A 325 3.78 -11.02 -17.45
C MET A 325 4.48 -9.84 -18.14
N ALA A 326 5.67 -10.06 -18.71
CA ALA A 326 6.42 -9.06 -19.47
C ALA A 326 5.67 -8.57 -20.74
N ILE A 327 4.61 -9.26 -21.17
CA ILE A 327 3.74 -8.81 -22.26
C ILE A 327 2.84 -7.64 -21.81
N PHE A 328 2.49 -7.59 -20.52
CA PHE A 328 1.54 -6.64 -19.96
C PHE A 328 2.22 -5.50 -19.19
N VAL A 329 3.35 -5.79 -18.56
CA VAL A 329 4.11 -4.85 -17.72
C VAL A 329 5.55 -4.80 -18.19
N PRO A 330 6.12 -3.59 -18.42
CA PRO A 330 7.51 -3.45 -18.82
C PRO A 330 8.44 -3.89 -17.66
N LEU A 331 9.14 -5.01 -17.84
CA LEU A 331 10.14 -5.51 -16.91
C LEU A 331 11.54 -5.10 -17.36
N GLU A 332 12.44 -4.83 -16.41
CA GLU A 332 13.82 -4.46 -16.68
C GLU A 332 14.69 -5.68 -17.06
N TRP A 333 14.85 -5.91 -18.34
CA TRP A 333 15.66 -7.03 -18.90
C TRP A 333 17.15 -6.93 -18.55
N SER A 334 17.67 -5.73 -18.28
CA SER A 334 19.04 -5.51 -17.80
C SER A 334 19.33 -6.29 -16.52
N ARG A 335 18.31 -6.53 -15.70
CA ARG A 335 18.38 -7.22 -14.40
C ARG A 335 18.11 -8.73 -14.47
N PHE A 336 17.99 -9.30 -15.65
CA PHE A 336 17.68 -10.71 -15.84
C PHE A 336 18.62 -11.65 -15.06
N GLY A 337 19.90 -11.30 -14.96
CA GLY A 337 20.87 -12.05 -14.14
C GLY A 337 20.52 -12.09 -12.66
N LEU A 338 19.96 -10.99 -12.13
CA LEU A 338 19.47 -10.91 -10.75
C LEU A 338 18.20 -11.73 -10.55
N TRP A 339 17.30 -11.76 -11.55
CA TRP A 339 16.12 -12.63 -11.50
C TRP A 339 16.52 -14.11 -11.35
N LEU A 340 17.45 -14.57 -12.18
CA LEU A 340 17.96 -15.94 -12.08
C LEU A 340 18.55 -16.22 -10.70
N LEU A 341 19.37 -15.29 -10.18
CA LEU A 341 20.03 -15.44 -8.89
C LEU A 341 18.96 -15.52 -7.75
N ALA A 342 17.99 -14.62 -7.75
CA ALA A 342 16.92 -14.60 -6.74
C ALA A 342 16.09 -15.89 -6.79
N ILE A 343 15.67 -16.32 -7.98
CA ILE A 343 14.86 -17.55 -8.15
C ILE A 343 15.64 -18.79 -7.73
N LEU A 344 16.94 -18.87 -8.02
CA LEU A 344 17.79 -19.99 -7.62
C LEU A 344 17.94 -20.10 -6.11
N PHE A 345 18.25 -18.99 -5.42
CA PHE A 345 18.39 -18.96 -3.96
C PHE A 345 17.05 -19.24 -3.26
N ALA A 346 15.97 -18.59 -3.74
CA ALA A 346 14.62 -18.82 -3.21
C ALA A 346 14.18 -20.27 -3.44
N GLY A 347 14.38 -20.79 -4.65
CA GLY A 347 14.06 -22.18 -4.99
C GLY A 347 14.85 -23.19 -4.15
N ALA A 348 16.14 -22.94 -3.89
CA ALA A 348 16.95 -23.80 -3.05
C ALA A 348 16.45 -23.82 -1.59
N ALA A 349 16.15 -22.65 -1.00
CA ALA A 349 15.65 -22.55 0.36
C ALA A 349 14.25 -23.18 0.51
N LEU A 350 13.33 -22.91 -0.44
CA LEU A 350 12.00 -23.51 -0.49
C LEU A 350 12.07 -25.02 -0.73
N GLY A 351 13.00 -25.49 -1.58
CA GLY A 351 13.25 -26.90 -1.81
C GLY A 351 13.75 -27.62 -0.55
N ALA A 352 14.68 -27.00 0.19
CA ALA A 352 15.15 -27.55 1.46
C ALA A 352 14.02 -27.61 2.52
N ALA A 353 13.16 -26.58 2.58
CA ALA A 353 11.96 -26.57 3.43
C ALA A 353 10.98 -27.69 3.02
N GLY A 354 10.73 -27.85 1.71
CA GLY A 354 9.94 -28.97 1.17
C GLY A 354 10.51 -30.33 1.51
N ALA A 355 11.85 -30.49 1.43
CA ALA A 355 12.53 -31.72 1.81
C ALA A 355 12.39 -32.01 3.33
N ALA A 356 12.45 -30.99 4.17
CA ALA A 356 12.22 -31.16 5.62
C ALA A 356 10.78 -31.62 5.92
N LEU A 357 9.78 -31.05 5.24
CA LEU A 357 8.38 -31.47 5.34
C LEU A 357 8.18 -32.90 4.82
N GLY A 358 8.74 -33.24 3.65
CA GLY A 358 8.69 -34.55 3.05
C GLY A 358 9.37 -35.63 3.92
N ALA A 359 10.45 -35.26 4.61
CA ALA A 359 11.09 -36.15 5.57
C ALA A 359 10.24 -36.40 6.83
N ALA A 360 9.35 -35.50 7.21
CA ALA A 360 8.53 -35.59 8.43
C ALA A 360 7.34 -36.55 8.29
N ALA A 361 6.77 -36.73 7.09
CA ALA A 361 5.57 -37.53 6.87
C ALA A 361 5.84 -38.75 5.97
N ARG A 362 4.94 -39.75 6.02
CA ARG A 362 5.07 -41.02 5.30
C ARG A 362 4.17 -41.14 4.06
N GLU A 363 3.11 -40.38 4.02
CA GLU A 363 2.10 -40.44 2.97
C GLU A 363 2.19 -39.19 2.07
N VAL A 364 2.19 -39.38 0.75
CA VAL A 364 2.26 -38.27 -0.24
C VAL A 364 1.12 -37.27 -0.05
N ARG A 365 -0.11 -37.77 0.20
CA ARG A 365 -1.29 -36.92 0.38
C ARG A 365 -1.19 -36.05 1.64
N ALA A 366 -0.73 -36.63 2.76
CA ALA A 366 -0.55 -35.91 4.00
C ALA A 366 0.54 -34.84 3.89
N VAL A 367 1.65 -35.15 3.21
CA VAL A 367 2.74 -34.21 2.96
C VAL A 367 2.32 -33.06 2.05
N SER A 368 1.61 -33.34 0.96
CA SER A 368 1.13 -32.30 0.06
C SER A 368 0.18 -31.35 0.76
N LEU A 369 -0.72 -31.88 1.59
CA LEU A 369 -1.64 -31.06 2.37
C LEU A 369 -0.91 -30.23 3.43
N LEU A 370 0.07 -30.83 4.13
CA LEU A 370 0.90 -30.12 5.11
C LEU A 370 1.73 -29.00 4.47
N ALA A 371 2.32 -29.27 3.30
CA ALA A 371 3.06 -28.29 2.52
C ALA A 371 2.18 -27.11 2.09
N PHE A 372 0.98 -27.39 1.60
CA PHE A 372 -0.01 -26.36 1.25
C PHE A 372 -0.43 -25.55 2.46
N MET A 373 -0.75 -26.21 3.58
CA MET A 373 -1.16 -25.58 4.83
C MET A 373 -0.05 -24.75 5.49
N ALA A 374 1.20 -25.11 5.30
CA ALA A 374 2.32 -24.33 5.80
C ALA A 374 2.58 -23.11 4.89
N THR A 375 2.56 -23.31 3.57
CA THR A 375 2.96 -22.26 2.61
C THR A 375 1.95 -21.12 2.54
N LEU A 376 0.66 -21.42 2.44
CA LEU A 376 -0.37 -20.41 2.17
C LEU A 376 -0.56 -19.41 3.32
N PRO A 377 -0.75 -19.84 4.59
CA PRO A 377 -0.88 -18.88 5.69
C PRO A 377 0.36 -18.03 5.90
N ILE A 378 1.56 -18.62 5.75
CA ILE A 378 2.82 -17.88 5.89
C ILE A 378 2.97 -16.86 4.75
N ALA A 379 2.56 -17.21 3.53
CA ALA A 379 2.54 -16.27 2.42
C ALA A 379 1.64 -15.06 2.73
N PHE A 380 0.42 -15.27 3.20
CA PHE A 380 -0.48 -14.18 3.60
C PHE A 380 0.07 -13.36 4.76
N LEU A 381 0.61 -13.99 5.80
CA LEU A 381 1.23 -13.28 6.91
C LEU A 381 2.43 -12.42 6.46
N SER A 382 3.16 -12.89 5.45
CA SER A 382 4.31 -12.16 4.90
C SER A 382 3.92 -10.88 4.14
N LEU A 383 2.65 -10.75 3.75
CA LEU A 383 2.11 -9.58 3.06
C LEU A 383 1.52 -8.54 4.02
N VAL A 384 1.40 -8.86 5.31
CA VAL A 384 0.87 -7.92 6.31
C VAL A 384 1.89 -6.79 6.51
N PRO A 385 1.53 -5.53 6.19
CA PRO A 385 2.44 -4.41 6.36
C PRO A 385 2.60 -4.00 7.83
N SER A 386 3.73 -3.41 8.16
CA SER A 386 3.95 -2.79 9.47
C SER A 386 2.94 -1.64 9.66
N GLY A 387 2.40 -1.50 10.87
CA GLY A 387 1.38 -0.48 11.18
C GLY A 387 -0.06 -0.84 10.80
N ALA A 388 -0.31 -1.96 10.10
CA ALA A 388 -1.66 -2.48 9.88
C ALA A 388 -2.22 -3.26 11.07
N VAL A 389 -1.34 -3.68 11.97
CA VAL A 389 -1.67 -4.41 13.19
C VAL A 389 -0.87 -3.84 14.36
N SER A 390 -1.25 -4.17 15.60
CA SER A 390 -0.50 -3.69 16.78
C SER A 390 0.98 -4.15 16.74
N PRO A 391 1.92 -3.36 17.29
CA PRO A 391 3.36 -3.67 17.24
C PRO A 391 3.70 -5.06 17.74
N THR A 392 3.07 -5.50 18.83
CA THR A 392 3.28 -6.85 19.42
C THR A 392 2.86 -7.97 18.46
N VAL A 393 1.72 -7.78 17.74
CA VAL A 393 1.23 -8.76 16.75
C VAL A 393 2.15 -8.75 15.53
N PHE A 394 2.59 -7.58 15.10
CA PHE A 394 3.53 -7.45 13.98
C PHE A 394 4.86 -8.13 14.26
N ASP A 395 5.42 -7.97 15.45
CA ASP A 395 6.65 -8.66 15.86
C ASP A 395 6.49 -10.18 15.82
N LEU A 396 5.37 -10.71 16.30
CA LEU A 396 5.07 -12.14 16.19
C LEU A 396 5.03 -12.60 14.74
N ILE A 397 4.33 -11.86 13.87
CA ILE A 397 4.26 -12.15 12.44
C ILE A 397 5.68 -12.13 11.82
N ARG A 398 6.49 -11.13 12.16
CA ARG A 398 7.87 -11.01 11.68
C ARG A 398 8.72 -12.21 12.06
N TYR A 399 8.64 -12.68 13.30
CA TYR A 399 9.37 -13.88 13.73
C TYR A 399 8.90 -15.14 12.99
N VAL A 400 7.59 -15.34 12.85
CA VAL A 400 7.03 -16.51 12.16
C VAL A 400 7.44 -16.50 10.67
N THR A 401 7.32 -15.36 10.00
CA THR A 401 7.65 -15.23 8.58
C THR A 401 9.15 -15.28 8.30
N ALA A 402 9.99 -14.87 9.25
CA ALA A 402 11.45 -14.97 9.13
C ALA A 402 11.98 -16.41 9.14
N ILE A 403 11.28 -17.33 9.79
CA ILE A 403 11.68 -18.75 9.84
C ILE A 403 11.40 -19.45 8.51
N PHE A 404 10.37 -19.06 7.76
CA PHE A 404 10.01 -19.68 6.50
C PHE A 404 10.56 -18.88 5.30
N PRO A 405 11.06 -19.54 4.22
CA PRO A 405 11.77 -18.85 3.14
C PRO A 405 10.89 -18.00 2.21
N PHE A 406 9.58 -17.82 2.49
CA PHE A 406 8.67 -17.07 1.62
C PHE A 406 8.97 -15.56 1.63
N LYS A 407 9.04 -14.95 2.82
CA LYS A 407 9.29 -13.50 2.95
C LYS A 407 10.64 -13.09 2.34
N PRO A 408 11.78 -13.71 2.71
CA PRO A 408 13.06 -13.36 2.09
C PRO A 408 13.12 -13.71 0.60
N ALA A 409 12.33 -14.69 0.11
CA ALA A 409 12.20 -14.96 -1.33
C ALA A 409 11.46 -13.83 -2.05
N LEU A 410 10.36 -13.33 -1.45
CA LEU A 410 9.61 -12.18 -1.97
C LEU A 410 10.51 -10.94 -2.04
N GLU A 411 11.21 -10.62 -0.97
CA GLU A 411 12.13 -9.48 -0.91
C GLU A 411 13.26 -9.61 -1.96
N ALA A 412 13.84 -10.81 -2.14
CA ALA A 412 14.88 -11.06 -3.14
C ALA A 412 14.34 -10.92 -4.57
N ILE A 413 13.16 -11.44 -4.86
CA ILE A 413 12.54 -11.35 -6.19
C ILE A 413 12.13 -9.91 -6.48
N THR A 414 11.55 -9.21 -5.52
CA THR A 414 11.19 -7.78 -5.65
C THR A 414 12.43 -6.94 -5.95
N ALA A 415 13.50 -7.08 -5.15
CA ALA A 415 14.77 -6.39 -5.37
C ALA A 415 15.46 -6.77 -6.69
N ALA A 416 15.17 -7.93 -7.25
CA ALA A 416 15.69 -8.34 -8.55
C ALA A 416 14.92 -7.71 -9.71
N LEU A 417 13.61 -7.50 -9.56
CA LEU A 417 12.72 -6.96 -10.59
C LEU A 417 12.80 -5.45 -10.72
N ASP A 418 13.08 -4.73 -9.63
CA ASP A 418 13.10 -3.27 -9.59
C ASP A 418 14.35 -2.74 -8.87
N GLU A 419 14.85 -1.57 -9.31
CA GLU A 419 16.01 -0.91 -8.71
C GLU A 419 15.66 -0.14 -7.44
N ALA A 420 14.44 0.35 -7.35
CA ALA A 420 13.92 1.10 -6.20
C ALA A 420 13.75 0.24 -4.93
N GLY A 421 13.85 -1.08 -5.04
CA GLY A 421 13.68 -1.99 -3.91
C GLY A 421 14.91 -2.05 -2.97
N PRO A 422 14.75 -2.64 -1.78
CA PRO A 422 15.86 -2.88 -0.87
C PRO A 422 16.94 -3.74 -1.53
N GLY A 423 18.20 -3.54 -1.15
CA GLY A 423 19.33 -4.26 -1.76
C GLY A 423 19.17 -5.79 -1.66
N ILE A 424 19.44 -6.51 -2.74
CA ILE A 424 19.25 -7.97 -2.86
C ILE A 424 20.12 -8.80 -1.90
N GLY A 425 21.24 -8.24 -1.41
CA GLY A 425 22.25 -9.00 -0.63
C GLY A 425 21.74 -9.56 0.70
N GLY A 426 20.97 -8.78 1.44
CA GLY A 426 20.38 -9.21 2.73
C GLY A 426 19.41 -10.39 2.57
N PRO A 427 18.41 -10.30 1.71
CA PRO A 427 17.50 -11.40 1.41
C PRO A 427 18.20 -12.68 0.91
N LEU A 428 19.19 -12.57 0.03
CA LEU A 428 19.95 -13.73 -0.43
C LEU A 428 20.74 -14.42 0.70
N LEU A 429 21.35 -13.64 1.59
CA LEU A 429 22.03 -14.19 2.76
C LEU A 429 21.06 -14.93 3.68
N HIS A 430 19.89 -14.34 3.92
CA HIS A 430 18.84 -14.96 4.73
C HIS A 430 18.37 -16.29 4.11
N LEU A 431 18.10 -16.31 2.80
CA LEU A 431 17.77 -17.53 2.07
C LEU A 431 18.85 -18.60 2.17
N ALA A 432 20.13 -18.23 2.08
CA ALA A 432 21.25 -19.17 2.24
C ALA A 432 21.29 -19.80 3.65
N ILE A 433 21.05 -19.00 4.69
CA ILE A 433 20.95 -19.49 6.07
C ILE A 433 19.78 -20.46 6.24
N LEU A 434 18.59 -20.11 5.73
CA LEU A 434 17.40 -20.96 5.78
C LEU A 434 17.60 -22.25 4.99
N PHE A 435 18.24 -22.19 3.82
CA PHE A 435 18.62 -23.38 3.06
C PHE A 435 19.47 -24.32 3.90
N ALA A 436 20.54 -23.82 4.52
CA ALA A 436 21.42 -24.63 5.36
C ALA A 436 20.69 -25.23 6.55
N ALA A 437 19.83 -24.47 7.22
CA ALA A 437 19.04 -24.92 8.36
C ALA A 437 18.05 -26.04 7.97
N TYR A 438 17.25 -25.83 6.93
CA TYR A 438 16.27 -26.82 6.48
C TYR A 438 16.93 -28.07 5.88
N ALA A 439 18.03 -27.93 5.15
CA ALA A 439 18.81 -29.06 4.67
C ALA A 439 19.37 -29.91 5.82
N ALA A 440 19.84 -29.27 6.89
CA ALA A 440 20.29 -29.98 8.10
C ALA A 440 19.12 -30.71 8.79
N ILE A 441 17.96 -30.06 8.94
CA ILE A 441 16.75 -30.68 9.51
C ILE A 441 16.32 -31.88 8.68
N ALA A 442 16.22 -31.75 7.35
CA ALA A 442 15.87 -32.84 6.45
C ALA A 442 16.85 -34.01 6.57
N ARG A 443 18.15 -33.71 6.61
CA ARG A 443 19.21 -34.73 6.75
C ARG A 443 19.09 -35.51 8.08
N VAL A 444 18.84 -34.81 9.20
CA VAL A 444 18.68 -35.44 10.52
C VAL A 444 17.40 -36.27 10.55
N ALA A 445 16.30 -35.76 10.00
CA ALA A 445 15.04 -36.51 9.91
C ALA A 445 15.22 -37.81 9.12
N LEU A 446 15.88 -37.76 7.95
CA LEU A 446 16.14 -38.97 7.14
C LEU A 446 17.06 -39.98 7.80
N ARG A 447 18.07 -39.54 8.56
CA ARG A 447 18.94 -40.45 9.29
C ARG A 447 18.21 -41.26 10.36
N ARG A 448 17.29 -40.65 11.11
CA ARG A 448 16.48 -41.34 12.11
C ARG A 448 15.58 -42.42 11.51
N PHE A 449 15.24 -42.31 10.25
CA PHE A 449 14.41 -43.30 9.56
C PHE A 449 15.19 -44.38 8.81
N ALA A 450 16.49 -44.15 8.53
CA ALA A 450 17.35 -45.18 7.96
C ALA A 450 17.83 -46.23 8.99
N THR A 451 17.65 -45.96 10.29
CA THR A 451 18.04 -46.83 11.40
C THR A 451 16.90 -47.65 11.96
N VAL A 452 15.68 -47.50 11.46
CA VAL A 452 14.51 -48.33 11.75
C VAL A 452 14.17 -49.17 10.51
#